data_6720fb35b8ed7cb6f89ddd6a4ea7c9ce
#
_entry.id   6720fb35b8ed7cb6f89ddd6a4ea7c9ce
#
_cell.length_a   1.000
_cell.length_b   1.000
_cell.length_c   1.000
_cell.angle_alpha   90.00
_cell.angle_beta   90.00
_cell.angle_gamma   90.00
#
_symmetry.space_group_name_H-M   'P 1'
#
loop_
_entity.id
_entity.type
_entity.pdbx_description
1 polymer ?
#
loop_
_entity_poly.entity_id
_entity_poly.type
_entity_poly.pdbx_seq_one_letter_code
_entity_poly.pdbx_strand_id
1 'polypeptide(L)'
;FFAGPVGAVNLHYGDKYDDAAYNDILVRACAEAGIAAFTGDGTNPEVMRAATAAIGKANGLGVPTVKPWNAETVAEKMKLVRESKAFAAAMDIDAAGLPFLQNLTPPAGSKTVEELSGIIREAGVPFIVKGVMTVKGALKAKEAGASAIVVSNHGGRVLDQCPATAEVLPEIAEAVGGGSMKILVDGGIRNGIDIFKALALGADGVLIARPFVTAVYGGAEEGVRELVNRLGSQLKDTMAMCGAHSLAEITRNMVRND
;
A
#
# COMPACT_ATOMS: atom_id res chain seq x y z
N PHE A 1 10.44 2.22 2.75
CA PHE A 1 9.47 1.18 2.37
C PHE A 1 8.41 1.00 3.46
N PHE A 2 7.30 0.36 3.12
CA PHE A 2 6.13 0.16 3.97
C PHE A 2 5.70 -1.30 3.96
N ALA A 3 5.09 -1.77 5.05
CA ALA A 3 4.32 -3.00 4.96
C ALA A 3 3.05 -2.74 4.14
N GLY A 4 2.75 -3.61 3.18
CA GLY A 4 1.61 -3.48 2.28
C GLY A 4 0.30 -4.01 2.90
N PRO A 5 -0.85 -3.56 2.42
CA PRO A 5 -2.14 -3.89 3.01
C PRO A 5 -2.50 -5.37 2.82
N VAL A 6 -2.92 -6.01 3.91
CA VAL A 6 -3.49 -7.35 3.92
C VAL A 6 -4.68 -7.35 4.88
N GLY A 7 -5.79 -7.91 4.47
CA GLY A 7 -7.00 -8.07 5.28
C GLY A 7 -7.55 -9.48 5.14
N ALA A 8 -8.43 -9.87 6.05
CA ALA A 8 -9.03 -11.20 6.14
C ALA A 8 -7.96 -12.31 6.20
N VAL A 9 -6.99 -12.15 7.10
CA VAL A 9 -5.79 -13.00 7.16
C VAL A 9 -6.13 -14.47 7.44
N ASN A 10 -7.10 -14.74 8.29
CA ASN A 10 -7.56 -16.09 8.57
C ASN A 10 -8.15 -16.80 7.35
N LEU A 11 -8.82 -16.05 6.46
CA LEU A 11 -9.36 -16.60 5.21
C LEU A 11 -8.26 -17.01 4.22
N HIS A 12 -7.13 -16.29 4.23
CA HIS A 12 -6.08 -16.44 3.22
C HIS A 12 -4.85 -17.22 3.70
N TYR A 13 -4.56 -17.20 5.02
CA TYR A 13 -3.29 -17.70 5.57
C TYR A 13 -3.47 -18.67 6.76
N GLY A 14 -4.72 -19.07 7.07
CA GLY A 14 -5.05 -19.99 8.15
C GLY A 14 -5.28 -19.33 9.49
N ASP A 15 -5.66 -20.14 10.47
CA ASP A 15 -6.29 -19.69 11.72
C ASP A 15 -5.30 -19.32 12.86
N LYS A 16 -4.00 -19.19 12.54
CA LYS A 16 -3.00 -18.82 13.56
C LYS A 16 -3.26 -17.43 14.14
N TYR A 17 -3.70 -16.48 13.31
CA TYR A 17 -4.04 -15.13 13.70
C TYR A 17 -5.38 -14.72 13.08
N ASP A 18 -6.19 -14.02 13.84
CA ASP A 18 -7.26 -13.20 13.31
C ASP A 18 -6.74 -11.81 12.87
N ASP A 19 -7.59 -11.00 12.26
CA ASP A 19 -7.20 -9.67 11.80
C ASP A 19 -6.82 -8.73 12.95
N ALA A 20 -7.39 -8.91 14.16
CA ALA A 20 -7.06 -8.10 15.31
C ALA A 20 -5.63 -8.36 15.79
N ALA A 21 -5.29 -9.63 16.00
CA ALA A 21 -3.95 -10.03 16.43
C ALA A 21 -2.89 -9.73 15.36
N TYR A 22 -3.20 -10.00 14.08
CA TYR A 22 -2.30 -9.71 12.97
C TYR A 22 -1.96 -8.23 12.87
N ASN A 23 -2.99 -7.36 12.89
CA ASN A 23 -2.76 -5.91 12.75
C ASN A 23 -2.07 -5.32 13.99
N ASP A 24 -2.39 -5.81 15.20
CA ASP A 24 -1.71 -5.35 16.43
C ASP A 24 -0.20 -5.65 16.39
N ILE A 25 0.18 -6.86 15.97
CA ILE A 25 1.58 -7.26 15.79
C ILE A 25 2.23 -6.42 14.67
N LEU A 26 1.64 -6.41 13.48
CA LEU A 26 2.24 -5.78 12.31
C LEU A 26 2.45 -4.28 12.51
N VAL A 27 1.39 -3.56 12.90
CA VAL A 27 1.43 -2.10 13.03
C VAL A 27 2.42 -1.67 14.10
N ARG A 28 2.38 -2.33 15.27
CA ARG A 28 3.30 -2.03 16.38
C ARG A 28 4.75 -2.32 16.00
N ALA A 29 5.04 -3.49 15.47
CA ALA A 29 6.41 -3.87 15.12
C ALA A 29 6.98 -3.00 13.97
N CYS A 30 6.15 -2.61 12.98
CA CYS A 30 6.56 -1.65 11.96
C CYS A 30 6.86 -0.28 12.56
N ALA A 31 6.01 0.22 13.46
CA ALA A 31 6.22 1.50 14.13
C ALA A 31 7.51 1.52 14.96
N GLU A 32 7.77 0.47 15.74
CA GLU A 32 9.01 0.29 16.51
C GLU A 32 10.25 0.20 15.61
N ALA A 33 10.12 -0.37 14.41
CA ALA A 33 11.18 -0.46 13.42
C ALA A 33 11.34 0.82 12.56
N GLY A 34 10.56 1.87 12.81
CA GLY A 34 10.66 3.15 12.12
C GLY A 34 10.03 3.17 10.72
N ILE A 35 9.12 2.24 10.41
CA ILE A 35 8.33 2.24 9.19
C ILE A 35 6.83 2.23 9.49
N ALA A 36 6.00 2.57 8.51
CA ALA A 36 4.55 2.47 8.66
C ALA A 36 3.99 1.22 7.96
N ALA A 37 2.87 0.72 8.48
CA ALA A 37 2.10 -0.35 7.86
C ALA A 37 0.85 0.21 7.18
N PHE A 38 0.60 -0.23 5.95
CA PHE A 38 -0.72 -0.20 5.35
C PHE A 38 -1.49 -1.40 5.86
N THR A 39 -2.72 -1.19 6.30
CA THR A 39 -3.61 -2.25 6.76
C THR A 39 -4.71 -2.52 5.74
N GLY A 40 -5.26 -3.72 5.74
CA GLY A 40 -6.29 -4.12 4.79
C GLY A 40 -7.71 -3.86 5.28
N ASP A 41 -8.64 -4.10 4.36
CA ASP A 41 -10.09 -4.07 4.56
C ASP A 41 -10.71 -5.36 4.02
N GLY A 42 -11.89 -5.70 4.48
CA GLY A 42 -12.64 -6.89 4.08
C GLY A 42 -14.15 -6.69 4.14
N THR A 43 -14.88 -7.74 3.77
CA THR A 43 -16.34 -7.78 3.87
C THR A 43 -16.83 -7.81 5.31
N ASN A 44 -16.03 -8.38 6.22
CA ASN A 44 -16.30 -8.32 7.66
C ASN A 44 -15.89 -6.94 8.19
N PRO A 45 -16.82 -6.15 8.77
CA PRO A 45 -16.53 -4.83 9.35
C PRO A 45 -15.44 -4.85 10.42
N GLU A 46 -15.27 -5.96 11.13
CA GLU A 46 -14.27 -6.10 12.20
C GLU A 46 -12.84 -6.00 11.67
N VAL A 47 -12.58 -6.38 10.40
CA VAL A 47 -11.26 -6.25 9.79
C VAL A 47 -10.78 -4.78 9.82
N MET A 48 -11.65 -3.86 9.39
CA MET A 48 -11.34 -2.43 9.38
C MET A 48 -11.27 -1.83 10.80
N ARG A 49 -12.15 -2.27 11.70
CA ARG A 49 -12.13 -1.83 13.12
C ARG A 49 -10.84 -2.25 13.81
N ALA A 50 -10.42 -3.52 13.64
CA ALA A 50 -9.17 -4.01 14.17
C ALA A 50 -7.96 -3.23 13.64
N ALA A 51 -7.92 -3.01 12.32
CA ALA A 51 -6.86 -2.27 11.66
C ALA A 51 -6.73 -0.83 12.18
N THR A 52 -7.83 -0.08 12.24
CA THR A 52 -7.84 1.30 12.72
C THR A 52 -7.55 1.40 14.22
N ALA A 53 -8.00 0.43 15.02
CA ALA A 53 -7.67 0.36 16.44
C ALA A 53 -6.16 0.15 16.66
N ALA A 54 -5.51 -0.74 15.90
CA ALA A 54 -4.07 -0.96 15.97
C ALA A 54 -3.29 0.31 15.59
N ILE A 55 -3.71 1.01 14.53
CA ILE A 55 -3.11 2.30 14.12
C ILE A 55 -3.27 3.35 15.20
N GLY A 56 -4.45 3.45 15.83
CA GLY A 56 -4.69 4.37 16.95
C GLY A 56 -3.75 4.13 18.13
N LYS A 57 -3.52 2.85 18.51
CA LYS A 57 -2.54 2.46 19.54
C LYS A 57 -1.09 2.83 19.17
N ALA A 58 -0.77 2.86 17.88
CA ALA A 58 0.53 3.28 17.35
C ALA A 58 0.62 4.79 17.07
N ASN A 59 -0.18 5.62 17.78
CA ASN A 59 -0.22 7.07 17.63
C ASN A 59 -0.49 7.56 16.19
N GLY A 60 -1.28 6.81 15.42
CA GLY A 60 -1.62 7.13 14.05
C GLY A 60 -0.57 6.73 13.01
N LEU A 61 0.50 6.04 13.41
CA LEU A 61 1.55 5.62 12.47
C LEU A 61 1.10 4.38 11.67
N GLY A 62 0.25 4.61 10.69
CA GLY A 62 -0.27 3.60 9.77
C GLY A 62 -1.19 4.20 8.72
N VAL A 63 -1.50 3.42 7.71
CA VAL A 63 -2.34 3.81 6.57
C VAL A 63 -3.47 2.78 6.39
N PRO A 64 -4.67 3.05 6.91
CA PRO A 64 -5.80 2.17 6.66
C PRO A 64 -6.18 2.22 5.18
N THR A 65 -6.28 1.05 4.54
CA THR A 65 -6.61 0.92 3.12
C THR A 65 -8.03 0.39 2.98
N VAL A 66 -8.92 1.20 2.43
CA VAL A 66 -10.35 0.92 2.28
C VAL A 66 -10.63 0.39 0.88
N LYS A 67 -11.53 -0.56 0.75
CA LYS A 67 -12.04 -1.01 -0.55
C LYS A 67 -13.06 -0.01 -1.12
N PRO A 68 -13.26 0.00 -2.45
CA PRO A 68 -14.16 0.97 -3.10
C PRO A 68 -15.63 0.57 -2.96
N TRP A 69 -16.12 0.43 -1.72
CA TRP A 69 -17.50 0.12 -1.39
C TRP A 69 -18.47 1.20 -1.88
N ASN A 70 -19.79 0.99 -1.67
CA ASN A 70 -20.79 2.03 -1.88
C ASN A 70 -20.53 3.24 -0.95
N ALA A 71 -21.15 4.37 -1.27
CA ALA A 71 -20.87 5.65 -0.59
C ALA A 71 -21.12 5.59 0.93
N GLU A 72 -22.19 4.94 1.37
CA GLU A 72 -22.55 4.81 2.78
C GLU A 72 -21.46 4.07 3.56
N THR A 73 -21.05 2.89 3.07
CA THR A 73 -19.98 2.09 3.70
C THR A 73 -18.64 2.82 3.70
N VAL A 74 -18.30 3.53 2.62
CA VAL A 74 -17.08 4.34 2.57
C VAL A 74 -17.12 5.43 3.63
N ALA A 75 -18.23 6.14 3.79
CA ALA A 75 -18.38 7.20 4.80
C ALA A 75 -18.19 6.66 6.22
N GLU A 76 -18.78 5.52 6.55
CA GLU A 76 -18.55 4.84 7.84
C GLU A 76 -17.06 4.51 8.06
N LYS A 77 -16.40 3.97 7.05
CA LYS A 77 -14.97 3.63 7.14
C LYS A 77 -14.08 4.88 7.24
N MET A 78 -14.41 5.97 6.54
CA MET A 78 -13.68 7.24 6.68
C MET A 78 -13.82 7.83 8.11
N LYS A 79 -14.93 7.57 8.80
CA LYS A 79 -15.05 7.91 10.23
C LYS A 79 -14.03 7.15 11.07
N LEU A 80 -13.88 5.84 10.88
CA LEU A 80 -12.86 5.03 11.58
C LEU A 80 -11.44 5.51 11.26
N VAL A 81 -11.17 5.89 10.00
CA VAL A 81 -9.88 6.49 9.59
C VAL A 81 -9.57 7.73 10.44
N ARG A 82 -10.51 8.68 10.53
CA ARG A 82 -10.31 9.92 11.32
C ARG A 82 -10.14 9.63 12.82
N GLU A 83 -10.92 8.71 13.38
CA GLU A 83 -10.84 8.31 14.79
C GLU A 83 -9.49 7.66 15.13
N SER A 84 -8.88 6.92 14.19
CA SER A 84 -7.56 6.30 14.37
C SER A 84 -6.41 7.30 14.38
N LYS A 85 -6.66 8.57 13.96
CA LYS A 85 -5.63 9.61 13.77
C LYS A 85 -4.52 9.19 12.80
N ALA A 86 -4.81 8.29 11.86
CA ALA A 86 -3.87 7.85 10.84
C ALA A 86 -3.29 9.06 10.08
N PHE A 87 -1.99 9.05 9.80
CA PHE A 87 -1.33 10.15 9.09
C PHE A 87 -1.71 10.22 7.61
N ALA A 88 -2.25 9.14 7.05
CA ALA A 88 -2.78 9.05 5.69
C ALA A 88 -3.82 7.93 5.61
N ALA A 89 -4.60 7.90 4.53
CA ALA A 89 -5.51 6.81 4.20
C ALA A 89 -5.30 6.36 2.76
N ALA A 90 -5.74 5.15 2.42
CA ALA A 90 -5.66 4.63 1.06
C ALA A 90 -6.97 3.98 0.61
N MET A 91 -7.14 3.83 -0.70
CA MET A 91 -8.21 3.04 -1.30
C MET A 91 -7.66 2.11 -2.40
N ASP A 92 -8.00 0.83 -2.32
CA ASP A 92 -7.73 -0.19 -3.34
C ASP A 92 -8.75 -0.05 -4.49
N ILE A 93 -8.59 0.88 -5.41
CA ILE A 93 -9.58 1.10 -6.48
C ILE A 93 -9.69 -0.08 -7.45
N ASP A 94 -8.63 -0.86 -7.62
CA ASP A 94 -8.60 -2.07 -8.44
C ASP A 94 -9.46 -3.19 -7.87
N ALA A 95 -9.74 -3.18 -6.57
CA ALA A 95 -10.66 -4.13 -5.95
C ALA A 95 -12.10 -4.05 -6.50
N ALA A 96 -12.47 -2.95 -7.16
CA ALA A 96 -13.72 -2.85 -7.90
C ALA A 96 -13.85 -3.89 -9.02
N GLY A 97 -12.73 -4.37 -9.55
CA GLY A 97 -12.68 -5.43 -10.57
C GLY A 97 -12.79 -6.86 -10.04
N LEU A 98 -12.77 -7.05 -8.72
CA LEU A 98 -12.88 -8.39 -8.13
C LEU A 98 -14.32 -8.94 -8.23
N PRO A 99 -14.58 -10.01 -9.03
CA PRO A 99 -15.94 -10.46 -9.31
C PRO A 99 -16.74 -10.79 -8.05
N PHE A 100 -16.09 -11.36 -7.04
CA PHE A 100 -16.76 -11.72 -5.79
C PHE A 100 -17.16 -10.50 -4.96
N LEU A 101 -16.47 -9.35 -5.07
CA LEU A 101 -16.84 -8.14 -4.33
C LEU A 101 -18.02 -7.39 -4.95
N GLN A 102 -18.22 -7.50 -6.27
CA GLN A 102 -19.32 -6.86 -6.96
C GLN A 102 -20.68 -7.46 -6.56
N ASN A 103 -20.71 -8.74 -6.22
CA ASN A 103 -21.90 -9.49 -5.87
C ASN A 103 -22.18 -9.58 -4.37
N LEU A 104 -21.38 -8.90 -3.55
CA LEU A 104 -21.57 -8.87 -2.09
C LEU A 104 -22.40 -7.68 -1.64
N THR A 105 -22.80 -7.72 -0.38
CA THR A 105 -23.44 -6.61 0.31
C THR A 105 -22.53 -6.18 1.46
N PRO A 106 -22.04 -4.94 1.47
CA PRO A 106 -22.21 -3.89 0.44
C PRO A 106 -21.40 -4.20 -0.85
N PRO A 107 -21.84 -3.73 -2.03
CA PRO A 107 -21.10 -3.93 -3.28
C PRO A 107 -19.92 -2.98 -3.36
N ALA A 108 -18.80 -3.48 -3.95
CA ALA A 108 -17.71 -2.63 -4.40
C ALA A 108 -17.92 -2.24 -5.88
N GLY A 109 -17.43 -1.07 -6.28
CA GLY A 109 -17.55 -0.57 -7.65
C GLY A 109 -16.53 0.51 -7.99
N SER A 110 -16.35 0.78 -9.28
CA SER A 110 -15.48 1.84 -9.77
C SER A 110 -15.92 3.21 -9.21
N LYS A 111 -14.97 4.14 -9.13
CA LYS A 111 -15.23 5.52 -8.71
C LYS A 111 -14.94 6.48 -9.85
N THR A 112 -15.80 7.46 -10.05
CA THR A 112 -15.51 8.62 -10.91
C THR A 112 -14.48 9.52 -10.22
N VAL A 113 -13.93 10.50 -10.96
CA VAL A 113 -13.01 11.50 -10.38
C VAL A 113 -13.72 12.33 -9.31
N GLU A 114 -14.98 12.70 -9.54
CA GLU A 114 -15.80 13.48 -8.61
C GLU A 114 -16.10 12.70 -7.31
N GLU A 115 -16.49 11.42 -7.44
CA GLU A 115 -16.72 10.56 -6.28
C GLU A 115 -15.44 10.38 -5.45
N LEU A 116 -14.32 10.09 -6.14
CA LEU A 116 -13.01 9.93 -5.49
C LEU A 116 -12.57 11.24 -4.81
N SER A 117 -12.77 12.39 -5.45
CA SER A 117 -12.50 13.70 -4.86
C SER A 117 -13.36 13.96 -3.62
N GLY A 118 -14.61 13.53 -3.62
CA GLY A 118 -15.51 13.57 -2.44
C GLY A 118 -14.94 12.75 -1.28
N ILE A 119 -14.55 11.52 -1.56
CA ILE A 119 -13.94 10.58 -0.57
C ILE A 119 -12.63 11.15 0.00
N ILE A 120 -11.78 11.71 -0.85
CA ILE A 120 -10.51 12.34 -0.44
C ILE A 120 -10.75 13.49 0.54
N ARG A 121 -11.72 14.36 0.23
CA ARG A 121 -12.10 15.45 1.14
C ARG A 121 -12.66 14.94 2.47
N GLU A 122 -13.48 13.89 2.42
CA GLU A 122 -14.09 13.30 3.62
C GLU A 122 -13.06 12.62 4.52
N ALA A 123 -12.02 12.00 3.95
CA ALA A 123 -10.95 11.39 4.71
C ALA A 123 -10.24 12.39 5.64
N GLY A 124 -10.07 13.63 5.19
CA GLY A 124 -9.47 14.72 5.99
C GLY A 124 -7.97 14.53 6.27
N VAL A 125 -7.33 13.58 5.61
CA VAL A 125 -5.90 13.25 5.71
C VAL A 125 -5.34 13.04 4.30
N PRO A 126 -4.01 13.07 4.09
CA PRO A 126 -3.41 12.70 2.81
C PRO A 126 -3.95 11.36 2.31
N PHE A 127 -4.36 11.31 1.05
CA PHE A 127 -5.06 10.16 0.49
C PHE A 127 -4.26 9.50 -0.64
N ILE A 128 -4.18 8.18 -0.60
CA ILE A 128 -3.39 7.35 -1.51
C ILE A 128 -4.33 6.48 -2.35
N VAL A 129 -4.22 6.58 -3.66
CA VAL A 129 -5.00 5.75 -4.59
C VAL A 129 -4.17 4.56 -5.03
N LYS A 130 -4.55 3.36 -4.60
CA LYS A 130 -3.84 2.11 -4.91
C LYS A 130 -4.55 1.33 -6.01
N GLY A 131 -3.77 0.65 -6.87
CA GLY A 131 -4.30 -0.14 -7.99
C GLY A 131 -4.22 0.60 -9.34
N VAL A 132 -3.26 1.51 -9.46
CA VAL A 132 -3.05 2.30 -10.68
C VAL A 132 -2.02 1.62 -11.57
N MET A 133 -2.41 1.27 -12.81
CA MET A 133 -1.55 0.58 -13.78
C MET A 133 -1.38 1.33 -15.11
N THR A 134 -1.92 2.54 -15.22
CA THR A 134 -1.85 3.32 -16.46
C THR A 134 -1.61 4.81 -16.17
N VAL A 135 -0.97 5.50 -17.11
CA VAL A 135 -0.82 6.97 -17.08
C VAL A 135 -2.17 7.66 -16.93
N LYS A 136 -3.18 7.22 -17.68
CA LYS A 136 -4.53 7.77 -17.57
C LYS A 136 -5.14 7.63 -16.18
N GLY A 137 -4.92 6.48 -15.53
CA GLY A 137 -5.36 6.26 -14.15
C GLY A 137 -4.63 7.17 -13.15
N ALA A 138 -3.32 7.35 -13.33
CA ALA A 138 -2.50 8.24 -12.50
C ALA A 138 -2.94 9.70 -12.63
N LEU A 139 -3.21 10.17 -13.85
CA LEU A 139 -3.72 11.54 -14.10
C LEU A 139 -5.09 11.75 -13.46
N LYS A 140 -6.02 10.78 -13.54
CA LYS A 140 -7.33 10.85 -12.86
C LYS A 140 -7.18 10.89 -11.34
N ALA A 141 -6.28 10.10 -10.76
CA ALA A 141 -6.00 10.15 -9.32
C ALA A 141 -5.47 11.54 -8.90
N LYS A 142 -4.57 12.11 -9.70
CA LYS A 142 -4.04 13.47 -9.50
C LYS A 142 -5.16 14.52 -9.60
N GLU A 143 -6.03 14.43 -10.60
CA GLU A 143 -7.19 15.32 -10.80
C GLU A 143 -8.17 15.23 -9.61
N ALA A 144 -8.38 14.03 -9.05
CA ALA A 144 -9.21 13.83 -7.86
C ALA A 144 -8.60 14.42 -6.58
N GLY A 145 -7.33 14.80 -6.58
CA GLY A 145 -6.62 15.38 -5.44
C GLY A 145 -5.85 14.37 -4.59
N ALA A 146 -5.51 13.21 -5.14
CA ALA A 146 -4.70 12.22 -4.43
C ALA A 146 -3.31 12.79 -4.06
N SER A 147 -2.86 12.53 -2.83
CA SER A 147 -1.52 12.89 -2.35
C SER A 147 -0.45 11.90 -2.84
N ALA A 148 -0.86 10.66 -3.13
CA ALA A 148 0.00 9.64 -3.69
C ALA A 148 -0.82 8.62 -4.49
N ILE A 149 -0.12 7.87 -5.35
CA ILE A 149 -0.64 6.65 -5.97
C ILE A 149 0.23 5.46 -5.57
N VAL A 150 -0.35 4.25 -5.62
CA VAL A 150 0.43 3.01 -5.65
C VAL A 150 0.25 2.37 -7.02
N VAL A 151 1.33 2.28 -7.79
CA VAL A 151 1.39 1.48 -9.00
C VAL A 151 1.32 0.02 -8.57
N SER A 152 0.19 -0.63 -8.89
CA SER A 152 -0.14 -1.93 -8.32
C SER A 152 -1.12 -2.68 -9.22
N ASN A 153 -0.83 -3.95 -9.49
CA ASN A 153 -1.75 -4.92 -10.10
C ASN A 153 -2.30 -5.93 -9.06
N HIS A 154 -2.27 -5.55 -7.77
CA HIS A 154 -2.70 -6.37 -6.65
C HIS A 154 -1.98 -7.73 -6.56
N GLY A 155 -0.73 -7.78 -7.01
CA GLY A 155 0.05 -9.02 -7.06
C GLY A 155 -0.45 -10.02 -8.10
N GLY A 156 -1.08 -9.54 -9.18
CA GLY A 156 -1.67 -10.34 -10.25
C GLY A 156 -3.04 -10.97 -9.92
N ARG A 157 -3.68 -10.51 -8.84
CA ARG A 157 -4.92 -11.16 -8.32
C ARG A 157 -6.22 -10.59 -8.91
N VAL A 158 -6.18 -9.38 -9.47
CA VAL A 158 -7.39 -8.69 -9.97
C VAL A 158 -7.64 -8.95 -11.44
N LEU A 159 -6.63 -8.79 -12.26
CA LEU A 159 -6.72 -8.99 -13.72
C LEU A 159 -5.56 -9.86 -14.18
N ASP A 160 -5.88 -10.97 -14.84
CA ASP A 160 -4.88 -11.81 -15.48
C ASP A 160 -4.24 -11.12 -16.68
N GLN A 161 -3.01 -11.52 -17.03
CA GLN A 161 -2.22 -10.97 -18.14
C GLN A 161 -1.97 -9.45 -18.02
N CYS A 162 -2.11 -8.89 -16.82
CA CYS A 162 -1.72 -7.53 -16.54
C CYS A 162 -0.18 -7.42 -16.56
N PRO A 163 0.41 -6.35 -17.12
CA PRO A 163 1.85 -6.17 -17.10
C PRO A 163 2.41 -6.11 -15.67
N ALA A 164 3.70 -6.37 -15.51
CA ALA A 164 4.33 -6.17 -14.21
C ALA A 164 4.36 -4.68 -13.86
N THR A 165 4.27 -4.38 -12.56
CA THR A 165 4.29 -2.98 -12.09
C THR A 165 5.60 -2.27 -12.45
N ALA A 166 6.71 -3.00 -12.49
CA ALA A 166 8.01 -2.47 -12.92
C ALA A 166 8.04 -2.04 -14.40
N GLU A 167 7.22 -2.65 -15.27
CA GLU A 167 7.14 -2.30 -16.69
C GLU A 167 6.43 -0.97 -16.92
N VAL A 168 5.35 -0.71 -16.17
CA VAL A 168 4.53 0.51 -16.34
C VAL A 168 4.98 1.68 -15.45
N LEU A 169 5.78 1.40 -14.41
CA LEU A 169 6.24 2.42 -13.46
C LEU A 169 6.99 3.58 -14.14
N PRO A 170 7.93 3.37 -15.07
CA PRO A 170 8.68 4.48 -15.67
C PRO A 170 7.80 5.46 -16.45
N GLU A 171 6.84 4.98 -17.25
CA GLU A 171 5.94 5.84 -18.02
C GLU A 171 4.99 6.65 -17.11
N ILE A 172 4.52 6.02 -16.02
CA ILE A 172 3.69 6.69 -15.03
C ILE A 172 4.51 7.76 -14.29
N ALA A 173 5.75 7.43 -13.89
CA ALA A 173 6.64 8.36 -13.22
C ALA A 173 6.99 9.57 -14.10
N GLU A 174 7.23 9.36 -15.39
CA GLU A 174 7.45 10.43 -16.35
C GLU A 174 6.21 11.35 -16.49
N ALA A 175 5.02 10.77 -16.56
CA ALA A 175 3.79 11.51 -16.79
C ALA A 175 3.33 12.34 -15.58
N VAL A 176 3.55 11.89 -14.35
CA VAL A 176 3.03 12.53 -13.13
C VAL A 176 4.08 12.91 -12.11
N GLY A 177 5.32 12.47 -12.31
CA GLY A 177 6.44 12.75 -11.41
C GLY A 177 6.86 14.23 -11.40
N GLY A 178 7.73 14.59 -10.47
CA GLY A 178 8.21 15.96 -10.28
C GLY A 178 7.18 16.94 -9.71
N GLY A 179 5.93 16.49 -9.48
CA GLY A 179 4.88 17.23 -8.82
C GLY A 179 4.77 16.93 -7.32
N SER A 180 3.68 17.40 -6.71
CA SER A 180 3.39 17.15 -5.29
C SER A 180 2.89 15.74 -5.01
N MET A 181 2.31 15.04 -5.99
CA MET A 181 1.78 13.69 -5.84
C MET A 181 2.93 12.66 -5.83
N LYS A 182 2.98 11.84 -4.79
CA LYS A 182 3.99 10.79 -4.63
C LYS A 182 3.62 9.52 -5.39
N ILE A 183 4.64 8.78 -5.82
CA ILE A 183 4.49 7.52 -6.55
C ILE A 183 5.06 6.39 -5.70
N LEU A 184 4.20 5.53 -5.24
CA LEU A 184 4.57 4.28 -4.59
C LEU A 184 4.37 3.12 -5.57
N VAL A 185 5.02 1.99 -5.32
CA VAL A 185 4.85 0.78 -6.13
C VAL A 185 4.81 -0.46 -5.24
N ASP A 186 4.04 -1.45 -5.63
CA ASP A 186 4.08 -2.80 -5.04
C ASP A 186 4.16 -3.88 -6.12
N GLY A 187 4.18 -5.12 -5.69
CA GLY A 187 4.27 -6.28 -6.58
C GLY A 187 5.72 -6.73 -6.83
N GLY A 188 6.01 -7.97 -6.48
CA GLY A 188 7.32 -8.57 -6.75
C GLY A 188 8.46 -8.21 -5.81
N ILE A 189 8.35 -7.20 -4.96
CA ILE A 189 9.43 -6.76 -4.04
C ILE A 189 9.68 -7.83 -2.97
N ARG A 190 10.93 -8.31 -2.89
CA ARG A 190 11.35 -9.41 -1.97
C ARG A 190 12.60 -9.09 -1.17
N ASN A 191 13.44 -8.16 -1.64
CA ASN A 191 14.73 -7.82 -1.06
C ASN A 191 15.08 -6.36 -1.28
N GLY A 192 16.21 -5.91 -0.71
CA GLY A 192 16.66 -4.52 -0.83
C GLY A 192 17.05 -4.11 -2.26
N ILE A 193 17.47 -5.07 -3.11
CA ILE A 193 17.80 -4.81 -4.51
C ILE A 193 16.51 -4.46 -5.28
N ASP A 194 15.40 -5.15 -5.01
CA ASP A 194 14.13 -4.84 -5.64
C ASP A 194 13.64 -3.43 -5.23
N ILE A 195 13.84 -3.06 -3.96
CA ILE A 195 13.55 -1.69 -3.47
C ILE A 195 14.39 -0.68 -4.25
N PHE A 196 15.70 -0.90 -4.35
CA PHE A 196 16.61 -0.03 -5.09
C PHE A 196 16.17 0.15 -6.56
N LYS A 197 15.85 -0.96 -7.25
CA LYS A 197 15.36 -0.91 -8.62
C LYS A 197 14.07 -0.11 -8.77
N ALA A 198 13.12 -0.31 -7.88
CA ALA A 198 11.86 0.42 -7.90
C ALA A 198 12.07 1.94 -7.73
N LEU A 199 12.95 2.35 -6.81
CA LEU A 199 13.32 3.75 -6.63
C LEU A 199 14.02 4.30 -7.89
N ALA A 200 14.94 3.57 -8.48
CA ALA A 200 15.62 3.97 -9.71
C ALA A 200 14.65 4.09 -10.90
N LEU A 201 13.56 3.31 -10.93
CA LEU A 201 12.49 3.39 -11.93
C LEU A 201 11.52 4.55 -11.73
N GLY A 202 11.69 5.33 -10.67
CA GLY A 202 10.92 6.56 -10.42
C GLY A 202 9.88 6.46 -9.31
N ALA A 203 9.88 5.41 -8.49
CA ALA A 203 9.06 5.37 -7.29
C ALA A 203 9.67 6.23 -6.16
N ASP A 204 8.82 6.89 -5.37
CA ASP A 204 9.22 7.54 -4.10
C ASP A 204 9.31 6.52 -2.94
N GLY A 205 8.70 5.35 -3.09
CA GLY A 205 8.74 4.28 -2.09
C GLY A 205 8.06 3.00 -2.56
N VAL A 206 8.15 1.95 -1.76
CA VAL A 206 7.58 0.64 -2.09
C VAL A 206 6.71 0.08 -0.97
N LEU A 207 5.70 -0.72 -1.33
CA LEU A 207 4.91 -1.52 -0.40
C LEU A 207 5.26 -3.00 -0.57
N ILE A 208 5.36 -3.70 0.55
CA ILE A 208 5.72 -5.12 0.60
C ILE A 208 4.68 -5.85 1.46
N ALA A 209 3.83 -6.70 0.84
CA ALA A 209 2.73 -7.35 1.55
C ALA A 209 3.09 -8.76 2.04
N ARG A 210 3.15 -9.75 1.14
CA ARG A 210 3.33 -11.17 1.51
C ARG A 210 4.57 -11.49 2.35
N PRO A 211 5.75 -10.88 2.13
CA PRO A 211 6.88 -11.06 3.03
C PRO A 211 6.60 -10.66 4.47
N PHE A 212 5.82 -9.60 4.71
CA PHE A 212 5.41 -9.21 6.06
C PHE A 212 4.41 -10.20 6.68
N VAL A 213 3.50 -10.78 5.89
CA VAL A 213 2.64 -11.87 6.37
C VAL A 213 3.49 -13.04 6.83
N THR A 214 4.45 -13.48 6.01
CA THR A 214 5.38 -14.56 6.37
C THR A 214 6.15 -14.22 7.65
N ALA A 215 6.60 -12.99 7.81
CA ALA A 215 7.32 -12.53 8.99
C ALA A 215 6.46 -12.60 10.26
N VAL A 216 5.21 -12.09 10.21
CA VAL A 216 4.27 -12.18 11.33
C VAL A 216 3.95 -13.63 11.69
N TYR A 217 3.64 -14.46 10.70
CA TYR A 217 3.28 -15.87 10.94
C TYR A 217 4.48 -16.70 11.43
N GLY A 218 5.68 -16.37 11.00
CA GLY A 218 6.92 -17.06 11.35
C GLY A 218 7.51 -16.66 12.70
N GLY A 219 7.41 -15.38 13.08
CA GLY A 219 8.13 -14.85 14.25
C GLY A 219 7.46 -13.65 14.93
N ALA A 220 6.17 -13.42 14.69
CA ALA A 220 5.44 -12.29 15.26
C ALA A 220 6.24 -10.97 15.11
N GLU A 221 6.37 -10.17 16.17
CA GLU A 221 7.09 -8.89 16.17
C GLU A 221 8.56 -9.04 15.81
N GLU A 222 9.20 -10.10 16.30
CA GLU A 222 10.62 -10.36 16.00
C GLU A 222 10.81 -10.66 14.52
N GLY A 223 9.92 -11.46 13.93
CA GLY A 223 9.95 -11.76 12.50
C GLY A 223 9.80 -10.48 11.65
N VAL A 224 8.93 -9.55 12.04
CA VAL A 224 8.78 -8.26 11.36
C VAL A 224 10.05 -7.42 11.49
N ARG A 225 10.61 -7.33 12.68
CA ARG A 225 11.84 -6.56 12.97
C ARG A 225 13.02 -7.09 12.16
N GLU A 226 13.18 -8.42 12.12
CA GLU A 226 14.21 -9.09 11.34
C GLU A 226 14.07 -8.84 9.84
N LEU A 227 12.83 -8.89 9.31
CA LEU A 227 12.55 -8.56 7.92
C LEU A 227 12.91 -7.11 7.59
N VAL A 228 12.51 -6.14 8.43
CA VAL A 228 12.82 -4.72 8.23
C VAL A 228 14.33 -4.48 8.22
N ASN A 229 15.05 -5.04 9.19
CA ASN A 229 16.50 -4.94 9.28
C ASN A 229 17.20 -5.53 8.05
N ARG A 230 16.78 -6.72 7.61
CA ARG A 230 17.32 -7.37 6.41
C ARG A 230 17.09 -6.54 5.15
N LEU A 231 15.87 -6.06 4.92
CA LEU A 231 15.54 -5.23 3.76
C LEU A 231 16.33 -3.92 3.77
N GLY A 232 16.43 -3.27 4.92
CA GLY A 232 17.19 -2.04 5.09
C GLY A 232 18.69 -2.23 4.85
N SER A 233 19.29 -3.29 5.39
CA SER A 233 20.70 -3.63 5.17
C SER A 233 20.98 -3.92 3.70
N GLN A 234 20.17 -4.75 3.05
CA GLN A 234 20.32 -5.05 1.63
C GLN A 234 20.19 -3.82 0.73
N LEU A 235 19.25 -2.91 1.06
CA LEU A 235 19.13 -1.64 0.32
C LEU A 235 20.38 -0.79 0.50
N LYS A 236 20.87 -0.65 1.73
CA LYS A 236 22.08 0.12 2.05
C LYS A 236 23.31 -0.43 1.33
N ASP A 237 23.48 -1.76 1.33
CA ASP A 237 24.58 -2.41 0.64
C ASP A 237 24.50 -2.19 -0.89
N THR A 238 23.29 -2.30 -1.46
CA THR A 238 23.06 -2.04 -2.89
C THR A 238 23.37 -0.58 -3.24
N MET A 239 22.93 0.37 -2.42
CA MET A 239 23.25 1.79 -2.59
C MET A 239 24.75 2.03 -2.58
N ALA A 240 25.48 1.47 -1.62
CA ALA A 240 26.92 1.60 -1.52
C ALA A 240 27.63 1.04 -2.75
N MET A 241 27.21 -0.14 -3.24
CA MET A 241 27.78 -0.77 -4.44
C MET A 241 27.49 0.02 -5.73
N CYS A 242 26.37 0.75 -5.78
CA CYS A 242 25.99 1.60 -6.91
C CYS A 242 26.46 3.06 -6.77
N GLY A 243 27.13 3.42 -5.68
CA GLY A 243 27.66 4.77 -5.46
C GLY A 243 26.62 5.80 -5.03
N ALA A 244 25.45 5.37 -4.49
CA ALA A 244 24.41 6.24 -3.94
C ALA A 244 24.61 6.40 -2.44
N HIS A 245 24.81 7.63 -1.94
CA HIS A 245 24.97 7.94 -0.52
C HIS A 245 23.66 8.32 0.18
N SER A 246 22.61 8.61 -0.61
CA SER A 246 21.26 8.89 -0.13
C SER A 246 20.21 8.32 -1.10
N LEU A 247 18.97 8.17 -0.63
CA LEU A 247 17.87 7.73 -1.49
C LEU A 247 17.65 8.68 -2.69
N ALA A 248 17.91 9.97 -2.51
CA ALA A 248 17.77 10.98 -3.56
C ALA A 248 18.81 10.86 -4.67
N GLU A 249 19.91 10.16 -4.43
CA GLU A 249 20.97 9.92 -5.41
C GLU A 249 20.72 8.67 -6.26
N ILE A 250 19.71 7.88 -5.92
CA ILE A 250 19.31 6.72 -6.72
C ILE A 250 18.67 7.24 -8.02
N THR A 251 19.30 6.94 -9.15
CA THR A 251 18.86 7.41 -10.46
C THR A 251 18.65 6.27 -11.44
N ARG A 252 17.91 6.55 -12.50
CA ARG A 252 17.58 5.61 -13.57
C ARG A 252 18.81 4.93 -14.18
N ASN A 253 19.94 5.66 -14.26
CA ASN A 253 21.17 5.17 -14.85
C ASN A 253 21.89 4.07 -14.05
N MET A 254 21.47 3.86 -12.79
CA MET A 254 22.01 2.82 -11.91
C MET A 254 21.38 1.44 -12.16
N VAL A 255 20.34 1.38 -12.97
CA VAL A 255 19.69 0.12 -13.38
C VAL A 255 19.66 0.00 -14.89
N ARG A 256 19.93 -1.21 -15.37
CA ARG A 256 19.83 -1.52 -16.79
C ARG A 256 18.39 -1.90 -17.12
N ASN A 257 17.87 -1.32 -18.20
CA ASN A 257 16.65 -1.76 -18.87
C ASN A 257 17.05 -2.37 -20.20
N ASP A 258 16.75 -3.59 -20.36
CA ASP A 258 16.78 -4.24 -21.66
C ASP A 258 15.38 -4.23 -22.25
#